data_8e8989b04404a00da7d40fac3132356b
#
_entry.id   8e8989b04404a00da7d40fac3132356b
#
_cell.length_a   1.000
_cell.length_b   1.000
_cell.length_c   1.000
_cell.angle_alpha   90.00
_cell.angle_beta   90.00
_cell.angle_gamma   90.00
#
_symmetry.space_group_name_H-M   'P 1'
#
loop_
_entity.id
_entity.type
_entity.pdbx_description
1 polymer ?
#
loop_
_entity_poly.entity_id
_entity_poly.type
_entity_poly.pdbx_seq_one_letter_code
_entity_poly.pdbx_strand_id
1 'polypeptide(L)'
;MNTRGYYKLFPNLYVLFIGPSGVGKSSSSSIGIEILRETSLKVNIYKDFITPPALMEFMSRSSVSTEYQFGGKTVITQKTPLLLYASELGNLLSLRSGIRELTLLLTELFNKQGDHEDTTNKRGNIKIKKPNVTFFACCFPEWIEEELVSISLRSGFLGRMLVVTGSHKRHRSPSIRLTPEDVELRKDLIHDLEIIGALYGEFKWSPEAEQMWSTWYYDQPMDMTTDGMEIAGFGSRREQFAQRLAILTAIGRGNDLIITADDLKTGISMVRYCENNIRSMGATSDEHKVIQKVRKNLTTFCKRVPNTNIDLGLLMQRVSKWANKRKLEEILEQLALEGFINVRGRTIIIQGPFED
;
A
#
# COMPACT_ATOMS: atom_id res chain seq x y z
N MET A 1 -5.92 -5.07 21.19
CA MET A 1 -7.10 -5.85 20.84
C MET A 1 -6.78 -7.33 20.95
N ASN A 2 -7.64 -8.09 21.55
CA ASN A 2 -7.51 -9.55 21.62
C ASN A 2 -8.46 -10.16 20.59
N THR A 3 -7.93 -10.90 19.62
CA THR A 3 -8.73 -11.60 18.64
C THR A 3 -9.04 -13.00 19.17
N ARG A 4 -9.97 -13.12 20.12
CA ARG A 4 -10.48 -14.40 20.59
C ARG A 4 -9.44 -15.43 21.03
N GLY A 5 -8.30 -14.95 21.60
CA GLY A 5 -7.43 -15.79 22.40
C GLY A 5 -6.10 -16.21 21.80
N TYR A 6 -5.91 -16.22 20.48
CA TYR A 6 -4.68 -16.75 19.89
C TYR A 6 -3.61 -15.70 19.59
N TYR A 7 -4.00 -14.50 19.15
CA TYR A 7 -3.04 -13.43 18.88
C TYR A 7 -3.66 -12.05 19.11
N LYS A 8 -2.81 -11.07 19.38
CA LYS A 8 -3.22 -9.67 19.54
C LYS A 8 -3.13 -8.97 18.20
N LEU A 9 -4.18 -8.26 17.82
CA LEU A 9 -4.19 -7.41 16.63
C LEU A 9 -4.02 -5.95 17.05
N PHE A 10 -3.06 -5.28 16.44
CA PHE A 10 -2.83 -3.84 16.61
C PHE A 10 -3.32 -3.08 15.37
N PRO A 11 -3.78 -1.82 15.50
CA PRO A 11 -4.34 -1.05 14.39
C PRO A 11 -3.27 -0.45 13.46
N ASN A 12 -2.03 -0.93 13.50
CA ASN A 12 -0.99 -0.48 12.59
C ASN A 12 -1.29 -0.95 11.16
N LEU A 13 -1.06 -0.08 10.18
CA LEU A 13 -1.31 -0.33 8.77
C LEU A 13 -0.09 0.00 7.91
N TYR A 14 0.02 -0.69 6.79
CA TYR A 14 0.86 -0.29 5.67
C TYR A 14 -0.05 0.20 4.56
N VAL A 15 0.13 1.45 4.12
CA VAL A 15 -0.72 2.12 3.14
C VAL A 15 0.12 2.67 2.00
N LEU A 16 -0.33 2.43 0.78
CA LEU A 16 0.35 2.89 -0.43
C LEU A 16 -0.61 3.71 -1.29
N PHE A 17 -0.30 5.00 -1.48
CA PHE A 17 -1.01 5.87 -2.40
C PHE A 17 -0.36 5.84 -3.77
N ILE A 18 -1.12 5.46 -4.78
CA ILE A 18 -0.67 5.33 -6.16
C ILE A 18 -1.42 6.30 -7.06
N GLY A 19 -0.70 6.97 -7.91
CA GLY A 19 -1.30 7.85 -8.91
C GLY A 19 -0.25 8.68 -9.65
N PRO A 20 -0.62 9.29 -10.79
CA PRO A 20 0.31 10.08 -11.59
C PRO A 20 0.81 11.32 -10.84
N SER A 21 1.83 11.96 -11.40
CA SER A 21 2.35 13.22 -10.85
C SER A 21 1.26 14.28 -10.80
N GLY A 22 1.30 15.13 -9.80
CA GLY A 22 0.41 16.28 -9.68
C GLY A 22 -1.00 16.00 -9.16
N VAL A 23 -1.40 14.73 -8.86
CA VAL A 23 -2.74 14.45 -8.27
C VAL A 23 -2.88 14.86 -6.81
N GLY A 24 -1.77 15.21 -6.14
CA GLY A 24 -1.80 15.72 -4.76
C GLY A 24 -1.50 14.69 -3.68
N LYS A 25 -0.98 13.50 -4.03
CA LYS A 25 -0.63 12.43 -3.06
C LYS A 25 0.22 12.93 -1.90
N SER A 26 1.40 13.45 -2.22
CA SER A 26 2.37 13.91 -1.23
C SER A 26 1.88 15.15 -0.46
N SER A 27 1.16 16.06 -1.13
CA SER A 27 0.59 17.26 -0.49
C SER A 27 -0.46 16.88 0.55
N SER A 28 -1.39 15.98 0.20
CA SER A 28 -2.44 15.53 1.13
C SER A 28 -1.86 14.77 2.31
N SER A 29 -0.88 13.90 2.06
CA SER A 29 -0.22 13.15 3.14
C SER A 29 0.61 14.02 4.06
N SER A 30 1.28 15.07 3.54
CA SER A 30 2.05 16.02 4.35
C SER A 30 1.19 16.73 5.40
N ILE A 31 -0.05 17.12 5.04
CA ILE A 31 -0.98 17.76 5.97
C ILE A 31 -1.24 16.87 7.19
N GLY A 32 -1.54 15.58 6.96
CA GLY A 32 -1.74 14.64 8.06
C GLY A 32 -0.50 14.45 8.95
N ILE A 33 0.69 14.40 8.34
CA ILE A 33 1.96 14.32 9.07
C ILE A 33 2.23 15.59 9.90
N GLU A 34 1.90 16.77 9.36
CA GLU A 34 2.05 18.04 10.07
C GLU A 34 1.11 18.12 11.27
N ILE A 35 -0.17 17.78 11.09
CA ILE A 35 -1.15 17.74 12.19
C ILE A 35 -0.66 16.80 13.30
N LEU A 36 -0.18 15.62 12.95
CA LEU A 36 0.36 14.66 13.92
C LEU A 36 1.59 15.20 14.67
N ARG A 37 2.44 15.99 14.02
CA ARG A 37 3.62 16.63 14.63
C ARG A 37 3.25 17.78 15.59
N GLU A 38 2.11 18.40 15.41
CA GLU A 38 1.60 19.48 16.27
C GLU A 38 0.98 18.95 17.56
N THR A 39 0.67 17.65 17.62
CA THR A 39 0.19 17.04 18.87
C THR A 39 1.31 16.93 19.90
N SER A 40 0.93 16.86 21.18
CA SER A 40 1.85 16.56 22.30
C SER A 40 2.30 15.08 22.34
N LEU A 41 1.81 14.25 21.41
CA LEU A 41 2.10 12.82 21.38
C LEU A 41 3.55 12.55 21.02
N LYS A 42 4.18 11.62 21.75
CA LYS A 42 5.53 11.14 21.46
C LYS A 42 5.49 10.08 20.35
N VAL A 43 5.22 10.50 19.12
CA VAL A 43 5.23 9.61 17.95
C VAL A 43 6.56 9.71 17.24
N ASN A 44 7.22 8.57 17.06
CA ASN A 44 8.43 8.50 16.26
C ASN A 44 8.04 8.54 14.78
N ILE A 45 8.36 9.63 14.09
CA ILE A 45 8.11 9.78 12.65
C ILE A 45 9.46 9.80 11.96
N TYR A 46 9.68 8.81 11.09
CA TYR A 46 10.83 8.81 10.20
C TYR A 46 10.37 9.10 8.78
N LYS A 47 11.04 10.05 8.12
CA LYS A 47 10.67 10.53 6.80
C LYS A 47 11.77 10.22 5.79
N ASP A 48 11.34 9.77 4.62
CA ASP A 48 12.14 9.58 3.42
C ASP A 48 13.17 8.42 3.53
N PHE A 49 14.41 8.62 3.13
CA PHE A 49 15.39 7.58 2.89
C PHE A 49 15.98 6.96 4.17
N ILE A 50 15.94 5.63 4.28
CA ILE A 50 16.57 4.92 5.39
C ILE A 50 17.10 3.53 4.96
N THR A 51 18.26 3.14 5.47
CA THR A 51 18.75 1.77 5.34
C THR A 51 18.20 0.89 6.47
N PRO A 52 18.01 -0.43 6.26
CA PRO A 52 17.52 -1.32 7.31
C PRO A 52 18.30 -1.22 8.63
N PRO A 53 19.64 -1.18 8.60
CA PRO A 53 20.41 -1.03 9.82
C PRO A 53 20.20 0.31 10.54
N ALA A 54 20.06 1.39 9.80
CA ALA A 54 19.79 2.72 10.39
C ALA A 54 18.37 2.75 10.98
N LEU A 55 17.40 2.11 10.33
CA LEU A 55 16.04 1.98 10.85
C LEU A 55 16.02 1.20 12.17
N MET A 56 16.71 0.07 12.24
CA MET A 56 16.81 -0.72 13.47
C MET A 56 17.50 0.06 14.61
N GLU A 57 18.57 0.77 14.30
CA GLU A 57 19.26 1.61 15.28
C GLU A 57 18.36 2.75 15.79
N PHE A 58 17.67 3.44 14.88
CA PHE A 58 16.69 4.46 15.25
C PHE A 58 15.60 3.88 16.16
N MET A 59 15.00 2.75 15.79
CA MET A 59 13.94 2.12 16.57
C MET A 59 14.43 1.65 17.96
N SER A 60 15.65 1.15 18.06
CA SER A 60 16.19 0.69 19.37
C SER A 60 16.32 1.81 20.39
N ARG A 61 16.53 3.06 19.93
CA ARG A 61 16.64 4.27 20.76
C ARG A 61 15.31 5.00 20.96
N SER A 62 14.27 4.58 20.24
CA SER A 62 12.98 5.30 20.16
C SER A 62 11.87 4.63 20.98
N SER A 63 12.22 3.83 21.97
CA SER A 63 11.21 3.19 22.84
C SER A 63 10.53 4.20 23.74
N VAL A 64 9.21 4.08 23.88
CA VAL A 64 8.36 4.89 24.73
C VAL A 64 7.82 4.03 25.87
N SER A 65 7.95 4.49 27.10
CA SER A 65 7.32 3.88 28.27
C SER A 65 5.92 4.44 28.44
N THR A 66 4.95 3.56 28.54
CA THR A 66 3.55 3.92 28.81
C THR A 66 3.12 3.27 30.11
N GLU A 67 2.58 4.08 31.00
CA GLU A 67 1.98 3.64 32.27
C GLU A 67 0.46 3.59 32.12
N TYR A 68 -0.14 2.53 32.63
CA TYR A 68 -1.60 2.38 32.65
C TYR A 68 -2.05 1.56 33.87
N GLN A 69 -3.29 1.76 34.28
CA GLN A 69 -3.89 1.02 35.38
C GLN A 69 -4.58 -0.24 34.86
N PHE A 70 -4.24 -1.38 35.42
CA PHE A 70 -4.89 -2.65 35.09
C PHE A 70 -5.06 -3.50 36.36
N GLY A 71 -6.30 -3.85 36.65
CA GLY A 71 -6.62 -4.64 37.86
C GLY A 71 -6.15 -3.97 39.17
N GLY A 72 -6.20 -2.64 39.24
CA GLY A 72 -5.75 -1.86 40.41
C GLY A 72 -4.24 -1.75 40.57
N LYS A 73 -3.47 -2.20 39.57
CA LYS A 73 -2.00 -2.11 39.56
C LYS A 73 -1.54 -1.21 38.42
N THR A 74 -0.51 -0.41 38.70
CA THR A 74 0.20 0.33 37.64
C THR A 74 1.08 -0.64 36.85
N VAL A 75 0.84 -0.71 35.55
CA VAL A 75 1.63 -1.52 34.60
C VAL A 75 2.41 -0.57 33.71
N ILE A 76 3.73 -0.75 33.70
CA ILE A 76 4.62 -0.03 32.78
C ILE A 76 4.97 -0.96 31.61
N THR A 77 4.72 -0.50 30.41
CA THR A 77 5.11 -1.23 29.19
C THR A 77 5.97 -0.37 28.30
N GLN A 78 7.01 -0.95 27.74
CA GLN A 78 7.82 -0.30 26.71
C GLN A 78 7.38 -0.75 25.34
N LYS A 79 7.21 0.18 24.42
CA LYS A 79 6.85 -0.04 23.03
C LYS A 79 7.69 0.88 22.14
N THR A 80 7.87 0.48 20.91
CA THR A 80 8.51 1.32 19.89
C THR A 80 7.50 1.60 18.77
N PRO A 81 6.62 2.60 18.96
CA PRO A 81 5.74 3.04 17.89
C PRO A 81 6.56 3.80 16.84
N LEU A 82 6.31 3.51 15.57
CA LEU A 82 6.97 4.17 14.45
C LEU A 82 5.99 4.43 13.32
N LEU A 83 5.95 5.66 12.84
CA LEU A 83 5.40 6.01 11.54
C LEU A 83 6.56 6.19 10.54
N LEU A 84 6.72 5.24 9.65
CA LEU A 84 7.64 5.36 8.51
C LEU A 84 6.86 5.98 7.35
N TYR A 85 7.26 7.19 6.94
CA TYR A 85 6.62 7.93 5.87
C TYR A 85 7.57 8.12 4.68
N ALA A 86 7.13 7.73 3.50
CA ALA A 86 7.85 7.98 2.25
C ALA A 86 6.99 8.83 1.31
N SER A 87 7.40 10.08 1.09
CA SER A 87 6.73 10.97 0.13
C SER A 87 6.82 10.44 -1.29
N GLU A 88 7.86 9.64 -1.58
CA GLU A 88 8.09 8.89 -2.81
C GLU A 88 8.73 7.53 -2.46
N LEU A 89 8.00 6.44 -2.71
CA LEU A 89 8.47 5.09 -2.37
C LEU A 89 9.76 4.72 -3.13
N GLY A 90 9.90 5.17 -4.37
CA GLY A 90 11.10 4.97 -5.16
C GLY A 90 12.36 5.50 -4.48
N ASN A 91 12.29 6.65 -3.82
CA ASN A 91 13.41 7.23 -3.07
C ASN A 91 13.79 6.38 -1.85
N LEU A 92 12.79 5.89 -1.11
CA LEU A 92 13.01 5.00 0.04
C LEU A 92 13.68 3.69 -0.38
N LEU A 93 13.33 3.17 -1.54
CA LEU A 93 13.78 1.89 -2.06
C LEU A 93 14.89 2.02 -3.13
N SER A 94 15.44 3.21 -3.39
CA SER A 94 16.40 3.48 -4.48
C SER A 94 17.76 2.80 -4.33
N LEU A 95 18.14 2.39 -3.14
CA LEU A 95 19.34 1.57 -2.95
C LEU A 95 19.07 0.12 -3.36
N ARG A 96 19.37 -0.22 -4.58
CA ARG A 96 19.21 -1.58 -5.14
C ARG A 96 19.71 -2.70 -4.22
N SER A 97 20.75 -2.48 -3.45
CA SER A 97 21.30 -3.45 -2.49
C SER A 97 20.49 -3.60 -1.20
N GLY A 98 19.69 -2.61 -0.80
CA GLY A 98 18.96 -2.61 0.47
C GLY A 98 17.44 -2.83 0.35
N ILE A 99 16.88 -2.82 -0.86
CA ILE A 99 15.43 -2.96 -1.08
C ILE A 99 14.90 -4.26 -0.48
N ARG A 100 15.56 -5.37 -0.79
CA ARG A 100 15.15 -6.69 -0.33
C ARG A 100 15.20 -6.78 1.20
N GLU A 101 16.25 -6.28 1.82
CA GLU A 101 16.43 -6.32 3.27
C GLU A 101 15.40 -5.44 3.98
N LEU A 102 15.13 -4.24 3.45
CA LEU A 102 14.11 -3.34 4.02
C LEU A 102 12.70 -3.94 3.91
N THR A 103 12.34 -4.49 2.77
CA THR A 103 11.03 -5.14 2.58
C THR A 103 10.87 -6.37 3.45
N LEU A 104 11.91 -7.17 3.64
CA LEU A 104 11.89 -8.32 4.57
C LEU A 104 11.73 -7.85 6.02
N LEU A 105 12.50 -6.86 6.45
CA LEU A 105 12.38 -6.28 7.79
C LEU A 105 10.97 -5.74 8.06
N LEU A 106 10.43 -4.93 7.15
CA LEU A 106 9.07 -4.41 7.27
C LEU A 106 8.02 -5.53 7.26
N THR A 107 8.24 -6.58 6.46
CA THR A 107 7.39 -7.77 6.43
C THR A 107 7.34 -8.48 7.78
N GLU A 108 8.49 -8.61 8.44
CA GLU A 108 8.60 -9.20 9.77
C GLU A 108 7.94 -8.31 10.84
N LEU A 109 8.19 -7.02 10.80
CA LEU A 109 7.68 -6.07 11.80
C LEU A 109 6.17 -5.86 11.74
N PHE A 110 5.50 -6.17 10.63
CA PHE A 110 4.06 -5.92 10.43
C PHE A 110 3.17 -6.55 11.51
N ASN A 111 3.45 -7.79 11.91
CA ASN A 111 2.67 -8.54 12.91
C ASN A 111 3.50 -8.92 14.14
N LYS A 112 4.62 -8.25 14.40
CA LYS A 112 5.50 -8.59 15.53
C LYS A 112 4.79 -8.39 16.87
N GLN A 113 4.73 -9.44 17.67
CA GLN A 113 4.04 -9.43 18.97
C GLN A 113 4.99 -9.16 20.15
N GLY A 114 6.25 -9.55 20.03
CA GLY A 114 7.28 -9.42 21.07
C GLY A 114 8.37 -8.43 20.69
N ASP A 115 9.44 -8.46 21.45
CA ASP A 115 10.65 -7.71 21.11
C ASP A 115 11.25 -8.24 19.81
N HIS A 116 11.91 -7.37 19.07
CA HIS A 116 12.71 -7.75 17.91
C HIS A 116 14.19 -7.63 18.28
N GLU A 117 14.94 -8.68 17.99
CA GLU A 117 16.38 -8.74 18.28
C GLU A 117 17.14 -9.08 17.00
N ASP A 118 18.18 -8.33 16.72
CA ASP A 118 19.09 -8.59 15.61
C ASP A 118 20.53 -8.51 16.12
N THR A 119 21.32 -9.51 15.79
CA THR A 119 22.71 -9.60 16.22
C THR A 119 23.62 -9.64 15.00
N THR A 120 24.49 -8.66 14.87
CA THR A 120 25.50 -8.64 13.83
C THR A 120 26.91 -8.51 14.43
N ASN A 121 27.89 -9.14 13.79
CA ASN A 121 29.29 -9.09 14.23
C ASN A 121 29.88 -7.66 14.32
N LYS A 122 29.34 -6.72 13.53
CA LYS A 122 29.82 -5.33 13.47
C LYS A 122 29.14 -4.38 14.44
N ARG A 123 27.90 -4.66 14.87
CA ARG A 123 27.05 -3.73 15.64
C ARG A 123 26.62 -4.28 17.00
N GLY A 124 26.96 -5.52 17.29
CA GLY A 124 26.49 -6.19 18.50
C GLY A 124 24.99 -6.53 18.42
N ASN A 125 24.37 -6.64 19.59
CA ASN A 125 22.94 -6.98 19.71
C ASN A 125 22.10 -5.70 19.74
N ILE A 126 21.20 -5.54 18.76
CA ILE A 126 20.20 -4.49 18.70
C ILE A 126 18.86 -5.08 19.17
N LYS A 127 18.28 -4.48 20.20
CA LYS A 127 16.98 -4.90 20.74
C LYS A 127 15.95 -3.77 20.61
N ILE A 128 14.83 -4.10 19.96
CA ILE A 128 13.70 -3.17 19.77
C ILE A 128 12.52 -3.68 20.60
N LYS A 129 12.02 -2.85 21.50
CA LYS A 129 10.94 -3.21 22.42
C LYS A 129 9.59 -3.14 21.72
N LYS A 130 8.91 -4.27 21.58
CA LYS A 130 7.54 -4.40 21.04
C LYS A 130 7.28 -3.43 19.88
N PRO A 131 7.99 -3.58 18.75
CA PRO A 131 7.84 -2.67 17.62
C PRO A 131 6.40 -2.64 17.12
N ASN A 132 5.89 -1.43 16.83
CA ASN A 132 4.60 -1.22 16.22
C ASN A 132 4.78 -0.22 15.08
N VAL A 133 4.89 -0.74 13.86
CA VAL A 133 5.24 0.04 12.69
C VAL A 133 4.00 0.29 11.85
N THR A 134 3.71 1.55 11.59
CA THR A 134 2.81 2.02 10.54
C THR A 134 3.67 2.52 9.39
N PHE A 135 3.39 2.07 8.18
CA PHE A 135 4.09 2.48 6.97
C PHE A 135 3.13 3.19 6.03
N PHE A 136 3.50 4.39 5.60
CA PHE A 136 2.73 5.16 4.66
C PHE A 136 3.62 5.69 3.54
N ALA A 137 3.28 5.36 2.30
CA ALA A 137 4.07 5.76 1.15
C ALA A 137 3.21 6.26 -0.01
N CYS A 138 3.81 7.14 -0.82
CA CYS A 138 3.28 7.54 -2.12
C CYS A 138 4.13 6.96 -3.24
N CYS A 139 3.52 6.64 -4.37
CA CYS A 139 4.21 6.05 -5.50
C CYS A 139 3.57 6.43 -6.83
N PHE A 140 4.36 6.33 -7.91
CA PHE A 140 3.86 6.38 -9.29
C PHE A 140 3.48 4.99 -9.78
N PRO A 141 2.49 4.87 -10.68
CA PRO A 141 2.07 3.57 -11.24
C PRO A 141 3.24 2.82 -11.91
N GLU A 142 4.04 3.51 -12.70
CA GLU A 142 5.13 2.96 -13.50
C GLU A 142 6.18 2.27 -12.61
N TRP A 143 6.52 2.90 -11.48
CA TRP A 143 7.50 2.35 -10.56
C TRP A 143 7.05 1.01 -9.93
N ILE A 144 5.74 0.85 -9.71
CA ILE A 144 5.19 -0.39 -9.15
C ILE A 144 5.32 -1.52 -10.15
N GLU A 145 5.05 -1.25 -11.42
CA GLU A 145 5.11 -2.25 -12.48
C GLU A 145 6.54 -2.77 -12.67
N GLU A 146 7.53 -1.89 -12.60
CA GLU A 146 8.92 -2.23 -12.90
C GLU A 146 9.64 -2.89 -11.70
N GLU A 147 9.51 -2.35 -10.52
CA GLU A 147 10.34 -2.72 -9.36
C GLU A 147 9.57 -3.47 -8.27
N LEU A 148 8.40 -2.97 -7.86
CA LEU A 148 7.73 -3.48 -6.68
C LEU A 148 7.12 -4.87 -6.88
N VAL A 149 6.58 -5.16 -8.05
CA VAL A 149 5.97 -6.48 -8.35
C VAL A 149 7.02 -7.58 -8.26
N SER A 150 8.21 -7.36 -8.81
CA SER A 150 9.28 -8.38 -8.82
C SER A 150 9.81 -8.70 -7.41
N ILE A 151 9.89 -7.69 -6.55
CA ILE A 151 10.38 -7.81 -5.17
C ILE A 151 9.31 -8.37 -4.26
N SER A 152 8.08 -7.94 -4.45
CA SER A 152 6.95 -8.22 -3.57
C SER A 152 6.39 -9.63 -3.73
N LEU A 153 6.44 -10.19 -4.94
CA LEU A 153 6.06 -11.58 -5.19
C LEU A 153 6.92 -12.56 -4.38
N ARG A 154 8.17 -12.17 -4.04
CA ARG A 154 9.08 -13.01 -3.28
C ARG A 154 9.05 -12.77 -1.77
N SER A 155 8.62 -11.58 -1.33
CA SER A 155 8.69 -11.18 0.09
C SER A 155 7.33 -11.14 0.79
N GLY A 156 6.22 -11.19 0.06
CA GLY A 156 4.87 -10.99 0.59
C GLY A 156 4.64 -9.58 1.14
N PHE A 157 5.47 -8.59 0.79
CA PHE A 157 5.41 -7.22 1.28
C PHE A 157 4.16 -6.49 0.80
N LEU A 158 3.84 -6.59 -0.52
CA LEU A 158 2.62 -6.00 -1.08
C LEU A 158 1.34 -6.55 -0.47
N GLY A 159 1.31 -7.84 -0.13
CA GLY A 159 0.16 -8.44 0.55
C GLY A 159 -0.11 -7.90 1.96
N ARG A 160 0.78 -7.03 2.46
CA ARG A 160 0.62 -6.31 3.73
C ARG A 160 0.23 -4.86 3.54
N MET A 161 0.02 -4.41 2.30
CA MET A 161 -0.31 -3.03 1.99
C MET A 161 -1.77 -2.86 1.59
N LEU A 162 -2.39 -1.82 2.11
CA LEU A 162 -3.65 -1.27 1.61
C LEU A 162 -3.32 -0.31 0.47
N VAL A 163 -3.76 -0.63 -0.73
CA VAL A 163 -3.48 0.15 -1.93
C VAL A 163 -4.65 1.08 -2.23
N VAL A 164 -4.36 2.37 -2.30
CA VAL A 164 -5.31 3.42 -2.67
C VAL A 164 -4.85 4.07 -3.96
N THR A 165 -5.67 4.04 -4.98
CA THR A 165 -5.36 4.64 -6.28
C THR A 165 -6.10 5.95 -6.51
N GLY A 166 -5.46 6.90 -7.19
CA GLY A 166 -6.08 8.15 -7.60
C GLY A 166 -5.56 8.62 -8.95
N SER A 167 -6.45 8.92 -9.89
CA SER A 167 -6.11 9.29 -11.27
C SER A 167 -6.20 10.80 -11.55
N HIS A 168 -6.94 11.55 -10.75
CA HIS A 168 -7.17 12.98 -10.99
C HIS A 168 -7.48 13.75 -9.71
N LYS A 169 -7.27 15.06 -9.76
CA LYS A 169 -7.70 15.97 -8.69
C LYS A 169 -9.22 16.18 -8.73
N ARG A 170 -9.91 15.96 -7.63
CA ARG A 170 -11.35 16.26 -7.52
C ARG A 170 -11.64 17.75 -7.49
N HIS A 171 -10.76 18.53 -6.86
CA HIS A 171 -10.90 19.98 -6.72
C HIS A 171 -9.65 20.69 -7.26
N ARG A 172 -9.86 21.78 -7.98
CA ARG A 172 -8.81 22.67 -8.44
C ARG A 172 -9.10 24.06 -7.90
N SER A 173 -8.15 24.62 -7.17
CA SER A 173 -8.20 26.02 -6.75
C SER A 173 -6.92 26.72 -7.19
N PRO A 174 -7.01 27.91 -7.79
CA PRO A 174 -5.84 28.70 -8.14
C PRO A 174 -5.14 29.28 -6.91
N SER A 175 -5.86 29.39 -5.79
CA SER A 175 -5.35 29.88 -4.52
C SER A 175 -5.99 29.10 -3.38
N ILE A 176 -5.16 28.43 -2.60
CA ILE A 176 -5.58 27.77 -1.37
C ILE A 176 -5.36 28.74 -0.24
N ARG A 177 -6.43 29.24 0.36
CA ARG A 177 -6.40 30.07 1.56
C ARG A 177 -7.11 29.32 2.66
N LEU A 178 -6.46 29.20 3.82
CA LEU A 178 -7.11 28.66 5.00
C LEU A 178 -8.18 29.65 5.46
N THR A 179 -9.37 29.15 5.69
CA THR A 179 -10.44 29.91 6.32
C THR A 179 -10.32 29.86 7.84
N PRO A 180 -10.98 30.72 8.60
CA PRO A 180 -11.03 30.58 10.06
C PRO A 180 -11.57 29.22 10.50
N GLU A 181 -12.53 28.66 9.77
CA GLU A 181 -13.12 27.35 10.01
C GLU A 181 -12.08 26.23 9.80
N ASP A 182 -11.21 26.33 8.78
CA ASP A 182 -10.13 25.36 8.55
C ASP A 182 -9.12 25.39 9.69
N VAL A 183 -8.83 26.56 10.24
CA VAL A 183 -7.93 26.72 11.38
C VAL A 183 -8.52 26.09 12.65
N GLU A 184 -9.81 26.28 12.89
CA GLU A 184 -10.49 25.68 14.05
C GLU A 184 -10.59 24.16 13.89
N LEU A 185 -10.98 23.66 12.73
CA LEU A 185 -10.99 22.23 12.42
C LEU A 185 -9.61 21.59 12.65
N ARG A 186 -8.53 22.29 12.31
CA ARG A 186 -7.16 21.79 12.59
C ARG A 186 -6.91 21.61 14.09
N LYS A 187 -7.35 22.54 14.92
CA LYS A 187 -7.22 22.43 16.39
C LYS A 187 -8.05 21.28 16.95
N ASP A 188 -9.27 21.12 16.45
CA ASP A 188 -10.14 20.00 16.84
C ASP A 188 -9.50 18.65 16.48
N LEU A 189 -8.93 18.52 15.27
CA LEU A 189 -8.21 17.31 14.86
C LEU A 189 -6.99 17.03 15.74
N ILE A 190 -6.22 18.05 16.14
CA ILE A 190 -5.10 17.89 17.06
C ILE A 190 -5.60 17.39 18.42
N HIS A 191 -6.65 18.02 18.96
CA HIS A 191 -7.27 17.63 20.22
C HIS A 191 -7.77 16.17 20.18
N ASP A 192 -8.48 15.78 19.12
CA ASP A 192 -8.98 14.43 18.96
C ASP A 192 -7.84 13.40 18.88
N LEU A 193 -6.76 13.72 18.18
CA LEU A 193 -5.58 12.86 18.12
C LEU A 193 -4.92 12.69 19.49
N GLU A 194 -4.90 13.73 20.31
CA GLU A 194 -4.36 13.66 21.70
C GLU A 194 -5.23 12.76 22.58
N ILE A 195 -6.56 12.85 22.46
CA ILE A 195 -7.49 11.95 23.13
C ILE A 195 -7.27 10.51 22.68
N ILE A 196 -7.18 10.27 21.36
CA ILE A 196 -6.90 8.96 20.78
C ILE A 196 -5.56 8.40 21.28
N GLY A 197 -4.54 9.25 21.37
CA GLY A 197 -3.21 8.87 21.88
C GLY A 197 -3.21 8.43 23.33
N ALA A 198 -4.17 8.88 24.11
CA ALA A 198 -4.37 8.49 25.52
C ALA A 198 -5.22 7.22 25.67
N LEU A 199 -5.89 6.74 24.62
CA LEU A 199 -6.72 5.55 24.68
C LEU A 199 -5.87 4.32 24.95
N TYR A 200 -6.29 3.57 25.95
CA TYR A 200 -5.68 2.30 26.32
C TYR A 200 -6.77 1.28 26.65
N GLY A 201 -6.61 0.08 26.13
CA GLY A 201 -7.53 -0.98 26.44
C GLY A 201 -7.68 -1.99 25.29
N GLU A 202 -8.60 -2.92 25.50
CA GLU A 202 -8.97 -3.92 24.53
C GLU A 202 -10.31 -3.54 23.88
N PHE A 203 -10.33 -3.53 22.55
CA PHE A 203 -11.59 -3.35 21.81
C PHE A 203 -12.47 -4.59 21.96
N LYS A 204 -13.72 -4.37 22.29
CA LYS A 204 -14.77 -5.39 22.33
C LYS A 204 -15.66 -5.25 21.10
N TRP A 205 -16.28 -6.32 20.72
CA TRP A 205 -17.27 -6.32 19.65
C TRP A 205 -18.68 -6.16 20.22
N SER A 206 -19.54 -5.41 19.53
CA SER A 206 -20.97 -5.50 19.83
C SER A 206 -21.51 -6.85 19.38
N PRO A 207 -22.63 -7.34 19.95
CA PRO A 207 -23.25 -8.60 19.51
C PRO A 207 -23.57 -8.63 18.01
N GLU A 208 -24.04 -7.51 17.46
CA GLU A 208 -24.36 -7.35 16.04
C GLU A 208 -23.11 -7.40 15.16
N ALA A 209 -21.99 -6.79 15.63
CA ALA A 209 -20.71 -6.87 14.94
C ALA A 209 -20.16 -8.30 14.93
N GLU A 210 -20.32 -9.05 16.04
CA GLU A 210 -19.90 -10.46 16.09
C GLU A 210 -20.70 -11.33 15.12
N GLN A 211 -22.01 -11.13 15.03
CA GLN A 211 -22.85 -11.85 14.10
C GLN A 211 -22.49 -11.51 12.65
N MET A 212 -22.33 -10.22 12.32
CA MET A 212 -21.93 -9.76 10.99
C MET A 212 -20.56 -10.34 10.60
N TRP A 213 -19.58 -10.32 11.53
CA TRP A 213 -18.26 -10.89 11.28
C TRP A 213 -18.33 -12.37 10.95
N SER A 214 -19.10 -13.13 11.73
CA SER A 214 -19.24 -14.58 11.52
C SER A 214 -19.84 -14.88 10.16
N THR A 215 -20.92 -14.18 9.77
CA THR A 215 -21.53 -14.31 8.45
C THR A 215 -20.52 -13.97 7.34
N TRP A 216 -19.89 -12.79 7.42
CA TRP A 216 -18.92 -12.35 6.41
C TRP A 216 -17.73 -13.29 6.30
N TYR A 217 -17.21 -13.82 7.42
CA TYR A 217 -16.08 -14.73 7.46
C TYR A 217 -16.35 -16.04 6.72
N TYR A 218 -17.50 -16.65 6.97
CA TYR A 218 -17.89 -17.90 6.32
C TYR A 218 -18.29 -17.73 4.85
N ASP A 219 -18.71 -16.55 4.45
CA ASP A 219 -19.00 -16.22 3.05
C ASP A 219 -17.74 -15.99 2.21
N GLN A 220 -16.55 -15.90 2.83
CA GLN A 220 -15.31 -15.74 2.06
C GLN A 220 -14.94 -17.05 1.35
N PRO A 221 -14.45 -16.99 0.10
CA PRO A 221 -13.98 -18.18 -0.59
C PRO A 221 -12.80 -18.81 0.16
N MET A 222 -12.89 -20.12 0.41
CA MET A 222 -11.78 -20.89 1.02
C MET A 222 -10.57 -20.99 0.09
N ASP A 223 -10.80 -21.00 -1.21
CA ASP A 223 -9.76 -21.09 -2.20
C ASP A 223 -9.35 -19.71 -2.68
N MET A 224 -8.17 -19.28 -2.21
CA MET A 224 -7.59 -17.98 -2.54
C MET A 224 -6.91 -17.96 -3.93
N THR A 225 -6.88 -19.12 -4.60
CA THR A 225 -6.15 -19.31 -5.87
C THR A 225 -7.02 -19.18 -7.12
N THR A 226 -8.35 -19.14 -6.96
CA THR A 226 -9.30 -19.26 -8.09
C THR A 226 -9.32 -18.08 -9.05
N ASP A 227 -8.83 -16.91 -8.68
CA ASP A 227 -8.85 -15.72 -9.55
C ASP A 227 -7.50 -15.39 -10.23
N GLY A 228 -6.50 -16.28 -10.16
CA GLY A 228 -5.19 -16.05 -10.78
C GLY A 228 -4.42 -14.84 -10.22
N MET A 229 -4.90 -14.25 -9.14
CA MET A 229 -4.38 -13.03 -8.54
C MET A 229 -4.10 -13.20 -7.05
N GLU A 230 -3.31 -14.18 -6.72
CA GLU A 230 -2.58 -14.14 -5.45
C GLU A 230 -1.51 -13.05 -5.52
N ILE A 231 -1.93 -11.78 -5.62
CA ILE A 231 -0.98 -10.70 -5.46
C ILE A 231 -0.48 -10.78 -4.03
N ALA A 232 0.58 -11.57 -3.90
CA ALA A 232 1.47 -11.62 -2.75
C ALA A 232 0.78 -11.82 -1.39
N GLY A 233 -0.31 -12.60 -1.34
CA GLY A 233 -0.97 -12.96 -0.08
C GLY A 233 -1.84 -11.88 0.55
N PHE A 234 -2.40 -10.95 -0.23
CA PHE A 234 -3.38 -9.97 0.27
C PHE A 234 -4.66 -10.67 0.73
N GLY A 235 -5.18 -11.61 -0.06
CA GLY A 235 -6.38 -12.38 0.25
C GLY A 235 -6.32 -13.07 1.62
N SER A 236 -5.18 -13.68 1.96
CA SER A 236 -4.95 -14.33 3.25
C SER A 236 -4.91 -13.36 4.45
N ARG A 237 -4.89 -12.05 4.22
CA ARG A 237 -4.87 -11.01 5.26
C ARG A 237 -6.13 -10.13 5.27
N ARG A 238 -7.06 -10.39 4.38
CA ARG A 238 -8.33 -9.64 4.25
C ARG A 238 -9.02 -9.46 5.60
N GLU A 239 -9.08 -10.51 6.38
CA GLU A 239 -9.69 -10.52 7.70
C GLU A 239 -8.96 -9.62 8.69
N GLN A 240 -7.63 -9.67 8.72
CA GLN A 240 -6.85 -8.80 9.58
C GLN A 240 -7.00 -7.33 9.21
N PHE A 241 -7.07 -7.02 7.91
CA PHE A 241 -7.30 -5.66 7.46
C PHE A 241 -8.69 -5.16 7.82
N ALA A 242 -9.74 -5.98 7.64
CA ALA A 242 -11.09 -5.61 8.01
C ALA A 242 -11.20 -5.27 9.50
N GLN A 243 -10.59 -6.09 10.37
CA GLN A 243 -10.56 -5.85 11.81
C GLN A 243 -9.76 -4.59 12.17
N ARG A 244 -8.57 -4.36 11.57
CA ARG A 244 -7.77 -3.16 11.82
C ARG A 244 -8.49 -1.89 11.40
N LEU A 245 -9.13 -1.90 10.24
CA LEU A 245 -9.90 -0.77 9.74
C LEU A 245 -11.16 -0.53 10.58
N ALA A 246 -11.84 -1.60 11.05
CA ALA A 246 -12.95 -1.46 11.98
C ALA A 246 -12.53 -0.82 13.32
N ILE A 247 -11.34 -1.17 13.85
CA ILE A 247 -10.77 -0.47 15.02
C ILE A 247 -10.57 1.02 14.74
N LEU A 248 -9.99 1.37 13.60
CA LEU A 248 -9.75 2.77 13.24
C LEU A 248 -11.05 3.54 13.03
N THR A 249 -12.07 2.91 12.44
CA THR A 249 -13.41 3.49 12.30
C THR A 249 -14.04 3.73 13.67
N ALA A 250 -13.96 2.74 14.57
CA ALA A 250 -14.47 2.86 15.93
C ALA A 250 -13.79 4.00 16.71
N ILE A 251 -12.47 4.13 16.60
CA ILE A 251 -11.70 5.22 17.22
C ILE A 251 -12.13 6.59 16.65
N GLY A 252 -12.33 6.68 15.33
CA GLY A 252 -12.80 7.92 14.69
C GLY A 252 -14.25 8.30 15.05
N ARG A 253 -15.05 7.33 15.50
CA ARG A 253 -16.43 7.55 15.98
C ARG A 253 -16.49 7.97 17.44
N GLY A 254 -15.63 7.42 18.29
CA GLY A 254 -15.66 7.68 19.73
C GLY A 254 -14.63 6.89 20.53
N ASN A 255 -14.69 7.04 21.84
CA ASN A 255 -13.66 6.57 22.79
C ASN A 255 -14.09 5.33 23.61
N ASP A 256 -15.18 4.67 23.25
CA ASP A 256 -15.81 3.59 24.02
C ASP A 256 -15.10 2.22 23.88
N LEU A 257 -14.12 2.11 23.00
CA LEU A 257 -13.39 0.88 22.66
C LEU A 257 -14.35 -0.27 22.24
N ILE A 258 -15.47 0.06 21.62
CA ILE A 258 -16.45 -0.90 21.11
C ILE A 258 -16.48 -0.82 19.58
N ILE A 259 -16.35 -1.97 18.92
CA ILE A 259 -16.53 -2.09 17.47
C ILE A 259 -18.00 -2.42 17.21
N THR A 260 -18.71 -1.53 16.53
CA THR A 260 -20.10 -1.74 16.10
C THR A 260 -20.16 -2.44 14.74
N ALA A 261 -21.37 -2.89 14.37
CA ALA A 261 -21.60 -3.46 13.04
C ALA A 261 -21.28 -2.46 11.91
N ASP A 262 -21.57 -1.18 12.11
CA ASP A 262 -21.26 -0.13 11.12
C ASP A 262 -19.76 0.12 10.98
N ASP A 263 -19.00 0.10 12.08
CA ASP A 263 -17.54 0.18 12.04
C ASP A 263 -16.95 -0.99 11.23
N LEU A 264 -17.46 -2.20 11.47
CA LEU A 264 -17.02 -3.39 10.74
C LEU A 264 -17.41 -3.34 9.26
N LYS A 265 -18.64 -2.94 8.95
CA LYS A 265 -19.11 -2.75 7.57
C LYS A 265 -18.25 -1.76 6.80
N THR A 266 -17.87 -0.66 7.44
CA THR A 266 -16.97 0.34 6.86
C THR A 266 -15.58 -0.26 6.61
N GLY A 267 -15.02 -0.96 7.60
CA GLY A 267 -13.73 -1.65 7.46
C GLY A 267 -13.71 -2.66 6.30
N ILE A 268 -14.75 -3.49 6.19
CA ILE A 268 -14.91 -4.46 5.08
C ILE A 268 -15.00 -3.74 3.74
N SER A 269 -15.75 -2.64 3.66
CA SER A 269 -15.90 -1.86 2.42
C SER A 269 -14.58 -1.25 1.97
N MET A 270 -13.77 -0.74 2.90
CA MET A 270 -12.43 -0.22 2.62
C MET A 270 -11.48 -1.32 2.12
N VAL A 271 -11.54 -2.52 2.71
CA VAL A 271 -10.74 -3.67 2.23
C VAL A 271 -11.12 -4.03 0.81
N ARG A 272 -12.41 -4.15 0.50
CA ARG A 272 -12.90 -4.42 -0.86
C ARG A 272 -12.43 -3.37 -1.87
N TYR A 273 -12.47 -2.10 -1.47
CA TYR A 273 -11.96 -1.01 -2.31
C TYR A 273 -10.46 -1.19 -2.61
N CYS A 274 -9.63 -1.45 -1.60
CA CYS A 274 -8.20 -1.70 -1.79
C CYS A 274 -7.92 -2.96 -2.61
N GLU A 275 -8.70 -4.01 -2.43
CA GLU A 275 -8.60 -5.25 -3.22
C GLU A 275 -8.90 -5.00 -4.70
N ASN A 276 -9.95 -4.25 -5.00
CA ASN A 276 -10.27 -3.87 -6.37
C ASN A 276 -9.15 -3.02 -7.01
N ASN A 277 -8.54 -2.12 -6.25
CA ASN A 277 -7.38 -1.35 -6.73
C ASN A 277 -6.21 -2.26 -7.07
N ILE A 278 -5.89 -3.22 -6.20
CA ILE A 278 -4.83 -4.20 -6.44
C ILE A 278 -5.13 -5.05 -7.69
N ARG A 279 -6.37 -5.52 -7.84
CA ARG A 279 -6.79 -6.30 -9.01
C ARG A 279 -6.67 -5.50 -10.31
N SER A 280 -7.11 -4.25 -10.31
CA SER A 280 -7.02 -3.39 -11.50
C SER A 280 -5.57 -3.11 -11.91
N MET A 281 -4.66 -2.98 -10.94
CA MET A 281 -3.22 -2.83 -11.21
C MET A 281 -2.61 -4.10 -11.81
N GLY A 282 -2.97 -5.28 -11.29
CA GLY A 282 -2.50 -6.55 -11.82
C GLY A 282 -2.98 -6.79 -13.26
N ALA A 283 -4.24 -6.50 -13.54
CA ALA A 283 -4.81 -6.62 -14.87
C ALA A 283 -4.15 -5.66 -15.87
N THR A 284 -4.00 -4.38 -15.51
CA THR A 284 -3.30 -3.38 -16.34
C THR A 284 -1.82 -3.71 -16.52
N SER A 285 -1.15 -4.21 -15.49
CA SER A 285 0.27 -4.56 -15.58
C SER A 285 0.54 -5.67 -16.59
N ASP A 286 -0.22 -6.75 -16.58
CA ASP A 286 -0.01 -7.84 -17.53
C ASP A 286 -0.39 -7.45 -18.94
N GLU A 287 -1.48 -6.74 -19.11
CA GLU A 287 -1.92 -6.22 -20.40
C GLU A 287 -0.94 -5.18 -20.94
N HIS A 288 -0.54 -4.23 -20.12
CA HIS A 288 0.46 -3.22 -20.48
C HIS A 288 1.81 -3.85 -20.84
N LYS A 289 2.28 -4.84 -20.08
CA LYS A 289 3.51 -5.60 -20.43
C LYS A 289 3.42 -6.29 -21.78
N VAL A 290 2.27 -6.87 -22.10
CA VAL A 290 2.07 -7.50 -23.40
C VAL A 290 2.05 -6.43 -24.51
N ILE A 291 1.36 -5.31 -24.31
CA ILE A 291 1.35 -4.17 -25.23
C ILE A 291 2.78 -3.65 -25.47
N GLN A 292 3.54 -3.39 -24.41
CA GLN A 292 4.93 -2.94 -24.51
C GLN A 292 5.83 -3.96 -25.24
N LYS A 293 5.66 -5.25 -24.98
CA LYS A 293 6.38 -6.30 -25.71
C LYS A 293 6.03 -6.31 -27.19
N VAL A 294 4.75 -6.15 -27.53
CA VAL A 294 4.29 -6.03 -28.93
C VAL A 294 4.88 -4.77 -29.56
N ARG A 295 4.78 -3.62 -28.91
CA ARG A 295 5.33 -2.33 -29.36
C ARG A 295 6.84 -2.42 -29.61
N LYS A 296 7.61 -2.98 -28.67
CA LYS A 296 9.06 -3.21 -28.79
C LYS A 296 9.40 -4.15 -29.96
N ASN A 297 8.62 -5.20 -30.18
CA ASN A 297 8.82 -6.06 -31.33
C ASN A 297 8.55 -5.32 -32.63
N LEU A 298 7.47 -4.55 -32.74
CA LEU A 298 7.18 -3.72 -33.90
C LEU A 298 8.32 -2.73 -34.18
N THR A 299 8.79 -1.99 -33.17
CA THR A 299 9.92 -1.06 -33.27
C THR A 299 11.21 -1.76 -33.73
N THR A 300 11.45 -2.99 -33.25
CA THR A 300 12.61 -3.80 -33.68
C THR A 300 12.51 -4.22 -35.14
N PHE A 301 11.33 -4.54 -35.60
CA PHE A 301 11.11 -4.89 -37.02
C PHE A 301 11.38 -3.75 -37.97
N CYS A 302 10.91 -2.55 -37.63
CA CYS A 302 11.07 -1.39 -38.48
C CYS A 302 12.44 -0.70 -38.32
N LYS A 303 13.30 -1.15 -37.39
CA LYS A 303 14.57 -0.51 -37.05
C LYS A 303 14.43 1.03 -36.87
N ARG A 304 13.31 1.43 -36.28
CA ARG A 304 12.92 2.85 -36.11
C ARG A 304 12.72 3.64 -37.41
N VAL A 305 12.47 2.96 -38.53
CA VAL A 305 12.16 3.60 -39.81
C VAL A 305 10.64 3.72 -39.96
N PRO A 306 10.08 4.93 -40.05
CA PRO A 306 8.64 5.13 -40.27
C PRO A 306 8.21 4.51 -41.60
N ASN A 307 6.89 4.19 -41.71
CA ASN A 307 6.27 3.56 -42.88
C ASN A 307 6.81 2.17 -43.27
N THR A 308 7.52 1.50 -42.37
CA THR A 308 7.91 0.08 -42.59
C THR A 308 6.69 -0.82 -42.55
N ASN A 309 6.55 -1.69 -43.57
CA ASN A 309 5.49 -2.67 -43.65
C ASN A 309 5.89 -3.94 -42.92
N ILE A 310 5.03 -4.42 -42.02
CA ILE A 310 5.25 -5.66 -41.28
C ILE A 310 4.08 -6.62 -41.60
N ASP A 311 4.39 -7.88 -41.92
CA ASP A 311 3.38 -8.91 -42.07
C ASP A 311 2.83 -9.37 -40.71
N LEU A 312 1.51 -9.40 -40.56
CA LEU A 312 0.82 -9.80 -39.34
C LEU A 312 1.18 -11.22 -38.90
N GLY A 313 1.39 -12.14 -39.84
CA GLY A 313 1.77 -13.52 -39.56
C GLY A 313 3.15 -13.61 -38.91
N LEU A 314 4.11 -12.84 -39.40
CA LEU A 314 5.45 -12.73 -38.82
C LEU A 314 5.42 -12.14 -37.39
N LEU A 315 4.60 -11.14 -37.19
CA LEU A 315 4.41 -10.57 -35.83
C LEU A 315 3.79 -11.61 -34.89
N MET A 316 2.74 -12.29 -35.34
CA MET A 316 2.08 -13.35 -34.57
C MET A 316 3.05 -14.44 -34.11
N GLN A 317 3.95 -14.92 -35.00
CA GLN A 317 4.94 -15.92 -34.62
C GLN A 317 5.85 -15.45 -33.50
N ARG A 318 6.29 -14.18 -33.54
CA ARG A 318 7.20 -13.63 -32.50
C ARG A 318 6.53 -13.38 -31.16
N VAL A 319 5.27 -12.94 -31.19
CA VAL A 319 4.56 -12.58 -29.95
C VAL A 319 3.70 -13.72 -29.40
N SER A 320 3.64 -14.88 -30.06
CA SER A 320 2.83 -16.04 -29.68
C SER A 320 3.05 -16.54 -28.24
N LYS A 321 4.22 -16.27 -27.67
CA LYS A 321 4.55 -16.60 -26.28
C LYS A 321 3.83 -15.71 -25.26
N TRP A 322 3.31 -14.54 -25.65
CA TRP A 322 2.74 -13.55 -24.76
C TRP A 322 1.30 -13.17 -25.09
N ALA A 323 0.88 -13.33 -26.36
CA ALA A 323 -0.47 -13.03 -26.81
C ALA A 323 -0.97 -14.09 -27.79
N ASN A 324 -2.21 -14.52 -27.59
CA ASN A 324 -2.93 -15.29 -28.60
C ASN A 324 -3.46 -14.35 -29.70
N LYS A 325 -4.04 -14.93 -30.77
CA LYS A 325 -4.53 -14.16 -31.91
C LYS A 325 -5.52 -13.05 -31.52
N ARG A 326 -6.50 -13.36 -30.70
CA ARG A 326 -7.54 -12.41 -30.24
C ARG A 326 -6.91 -11.26 -29.45
N LYS A 327 -6.03 -11.58 -28.50
CA LYS A 327 -5.36 -10.54 -27.68
C LYS A 327 -4.43 -9.67 -28.50
N LEU A 328 -3.76 -10.24 -29.50
CA LEU A 328 -2.94 -9.44 -30.42
C LEU A 328 -3.79 -8.49 -31.27
N GLU A 329 -4.95 -8.92 -31.76
CA GLU A 329 -5.88 -8.08 -32.52
C GLU A 329 -6.36 -6.90 -31.66
N GLU A 330 -6.76 -7.12 -30.40
CA GLU A 330 -7.14 -6.07 -29.44
C GLU A 330 -6.00 -5.04 -29.21
N ILE A 331 -4.77 -5.52 -29.06
CA ILE A 331 -3.59 -4.67 -28.88
C ILE A 331 -3.27 -3.85 -30.14
N LEU A 332 -3.39 -4.44 -31.31
CA LEU A 332 -3.16 -3.73 -32.57
C LEU A 332 -4.23 -2.65 -32.83
N GLU A 333 -5.47 -2.92 -32.47
CA GLU A 333 -6.54 -1.89 -32.52
C GLU A 333 -6.22 -0.71 -31.57
N GLN A 334 -5.76 -0.99 -30.34
CA GLN A 334 -5.35 0.04 -29.41
C GLN A 334 -4.17 0.86 -29.94
N LEU A 335 -3.11 0.22 -30.44
CA LEU A 335 -1.95 0.92 -31.01
C LEU A 335 -2.30 1.73 -32.27
N ALA A 336 -3.32 1.31 -33.01
CA ALA A 336 -3.83 2.07 -34.13
C ALA A 336 -4.62 3.31 -33.69
N LEU A 337 -5.41 3.22 -32.62
CA LEU A 337 -6.11 4.36 -32.02
C LEU A 337 -5.12 5.39 -31.41
N GLU A 338 -4.01 4.91 -30.88
CA GLU A 338 -2.89 5.76 -30.40
C GLU A 338 -2.11 6.44 -31.53
N GLY A 339 -2.37 6.09 -32.79
CA GLY A 339 -1.66 6.60 -33.95
C GLY A 339 -0.26 6.01 -34.14
N PHE A 340 0.11 4.98 -33.39
CA PHE A 340 1.42 4.33 -33.48
C PHE A 340 1.55 3.45 -34.73
N ILE A 341 0.48 2.80 -35.14
CA ILE A 341 0.42 1.95 -36.34
C ILE A 341 -0.82 2.25 -37.18
N ASN A 342 -0.77 1.83 -38.44
CA ASN A 342 -1.93 1.72 -39.32
C ASN A 342 -2.01 0.27 -39.81
N VAL A 343 -3.18 -0.34 -39.69
CA VAL A 343 -3.41 -1.73 -40.10
C VAL A 343 -4.20 -1.76 -41.40
N ARG A 344 -3.63 -2.34 -42.47
CA ARG A 344 -4.27 -2.51 -43.77
C ARG A 344 -4.29 -4.00 -44.17
N GLY A 345 -5.41 -4.65 -43.89
CA GLY A 345 -5.53 -6.10 -44.11
C GLY A 345 -4.53 -6.90 -43.28
N ARG A 346 -3.56 -7.55 -43.90
CA ARG A 346 -2.49 -8.32 -43.22
C ARG A 346 -1.21 -7.53 -43.00
N THR A 347 -1.19 -6.26 -43.41
CA THR A 347 0.00 -5.41 -43.30
C THR A 347 -0.17 -4.41 -42.19
N ILE A 348 0.82 -4.32 -41.31
CA ILE A 348 0.94 -3.31 -40.25
C ILE A 348 1.98 -2.29 -40.68
N ILE A 349 1.59 -1.02 -40.73
CA ILE A 349 2.46 0.10 -41.08
C ILE A 349 2.72 0.91 -39.81
N ILE A 350 3.98 1.05 -39.43
CA ILE A 350 4.35 1.82 -38.23
C ILE A 350 4.51 3.28 -38.60
N GLN A 351 3.78 4.13 -37.86
CA GLN A 351 3.78 5.58 -38.08
C GLN A 351 4.64 6.35 -37.07
N GLY A 352 4.92 5.80 -35.88
CA GLY A 352 5.61 6.46 -34.76
C GLY A 352 4.60 7.08 -33.79
N PRO A 353 5.04 7.78 -32.71
CA PRO A 353 6.42 8.15 -32.40
C PRO A 353 7.28 6.97 -31.87
N PHE A 354 8.55 7.01 -32.19
CA PHE A 354 9.54 6.11 -31.61
C PHE A 354 10.08 6.77 -30.36
N GLU A 355 9.58 6.39 -29.18
CA GLU A 355 10.15 6.81 -27.91
C GLU A 355 11.53 6.17 -27.72
N ASP A 356 12.48 6.98 -27.25
CA ASP A 356 13.86 6.55 -26.97
C ASP A 356 14.01 5.63 -25.77
#